data_14cb4a45859f4bd84e838ff5ef21162f
#
_entry.id   14cb4a45859f4bd84e838ff5ef21162f
#
_cell.length_a   1.000
_cell.length_b   1.000
_cell.length_c   1.000
_cell.angle_alpha   90.00
_cell.angle_beta   90.00
_cell.angle_gamma   90.00
#
_symmetry.space_group_name_H-M   'P 1'
#
loop_
_entity.id
_entity.type
_entity.pdbx_description
1 polymer ?
#
loop_
_entity_poly.entity_id
_entity_poly.type
_entity_poly.pdbx_seq_one_letter_code
_entity_poly.pdbx_strand_id
1 'polypeptide(L)'
;GAPGAGQAPITGWPLAVSKRNAARSRAAARGGFIMSNCAIVGINWGDEGKGRMVDLVTQDYDVVVRYQGGGNAGHTVVNEKGKFALHLLPSGIFRDGVVNILGNGVALDCESLWKELQDVTAQGVSITPDNLMISDRASLLLPWHRDLDGLEEARLKDKKYGSTKQGIAPFYSDKFQKKTVMAGELLYPGQLRSHLEDLLEWKNLTLTKVYNAQPYTIEQLMDWVAEYGEKIRPFIRDTGAFLRQAQAENKRILFEAQLGALRDLDYGIYPYTTSSNAVAAYAPVGSGLPSARIDEVIGVVKAYSSCVGEGPFTCEWFGEEAEKLRQAGNEYGAKTGRPRRVGPIDIVATRYGVQCQAATNIALTKLDVLSYLDKIPICVRYELGSQQTDRFPFPALLAEAKPVVEYMDGWKCDISGVRTWKDLPEAARKYVEYIEREIGCRIGYVSVGPEREAIILR
;
A
#
# COMPACT_ATOMS: atom_id res chain seq x y z
N GLY A 1 -22.99 -11.59 36.14
CA GLY A 1 -23.20 -10.75 34.98
C GLY A 1 -22.86 -9.33 35.32
N ALA A 2 -21.63 -8.89 35.01
CA ALA A 2 -21.31 -7.47 35.00
C ALA A 2 -21.79 -6.90 33.65
N PRO A 3 -22.42 -5.71 33.61
CA PRO A 3 -22.79 -5.09 32.34
C PRO A 3 -21.50 -4.71 31.62
N GLY A 4 -21.40 -5.16 30.36
CA GLY A 4 -20.29 -4.81 29.46
C GLY A 4 -20.15 -3.28 29.40
N ALA A 5 -18.91 -2.82 29.42
CA ALA A 5 -18.59 -1.45 29.07
C ALA A 5 -19.01 -1.23 27.60
N GLY A 6 -20.26 -0.83 27.41
CA GLY A 6 -20.81 -0.46 26.13
C GLY A 6 -19.97 0.68 25.57
N GLN A 7 -19.44 0.50 24.37
CA GLN A 7 -18.87 1.60 23.62
C GLN A 7 -19.92 2.71 23.58
N ALA A 8 -19.55 3.91 24.01
CA ALA A 8 -20.41 5.06 23.83
C ALA A 8 -20.73 5.17 22.32
N PRO A 9 -21.99 5.40 21.95
CA PRO A 9 -22.33 5.58 20.56
C PRO A 9 -21.50 6.72 19.99
N ILE A 10 -20.96 6.53 18.76
CA ILE A 10 -20.24 7.59 18.05
C ILE A 10 -21.27 8.68 17.75
N THR A 11 -21.44 9.62 18.68
CA THR A 11 -22.34 10.76 18.53
C THR A 11 -21.54 11.92 17.92
N GLY A 12 -21.58 12.00 16.57
CA GLY A 12 -21.01 13.12 15.82
C GLY A 12 -19.56 12.93 15.35
N TRP A 13 -19.18 13.76 14.39
CA TRP A 13 -17.83 13.85 13.85
C TRP A 13 -16.88 14.49 14.86
N PRO A 14 -15.59 14.11 14.88
CA PRO A 14 -14.57 14.84 15.63
C PRO A 14 -14.64 16.34 15.33
N LEU A 15 -14.49 17.19 16.35
CA LEU A 15 -14.62 18.65 16.24
C LEU A 15 -13.75 19.26 15.11
N ALA A 16 -12.57 18.67 14.85
CA ALA A 16 -11.68 19.09 13.78
C ALA A 16 -12.28 18.86 12.38
N VAL A 17 -12.99 17.74 12.17
CA VAL A 17 -13.69 17.40 10.91
C VAL A 17 -14.87 18.34 10.69
N SER A 18 -15.63 18.67 11.76
CA SER A 18 -16.75 19.59 11.70
C SER A 18 -16.35 21.00 11.25
N LYS A 19 -15.23 21.54 11.74
CA LYS A 19 -14.74 22.87 11.34
C LYS A 19 -14.29 22.92 9.88
N ARG A 20 -13.70 21.85 9.37
CA ARG A 20 -13.25 21.74 7.97
C ARG A 20 -14.43 21.71 7.00
N ASN A 21 -15.50 21.04 7.37
CA ASN A 21 -16.74 20.96 6.58
C ASN A 21 -17.45 22.30 6.43
N ALA A 22 -17.44 23.13 7.45
CA ALA A 22 -18.02 24.48 7.38
C ALA A 22 -17.30 25.41 6.39
N ALA A 23 -16.00 25.25 6.22
CA ALA A 23 -15.22 25.97 5.21
C ALA A 23 -15.47 25.45 3.78
N ARG A 24 -15.62 24.13 3.62
CA ARG A 24 -15.87 23.48 2.32
C ARG A 24 -17.30 23.71 1.80
N SER A 25 -18.32 23.72 2.66
CA SER A 25 -19.69 24.01 2.23
C SER A 25 -19.82 25.39 1.59
N ARG A 26 -18.96 26.34 1.96
CA ARG A 26 -18.88 27.67 1.33
C ARG A 26 -18.17 27.64 -0.04
N ALA A 27 -17.29 26.68 -0.29
CA ALA A 27 -16.61 26.50 -1.57
C ALA A 27 -17.44 25.65 -2.56
N ALA A 28 -18.16 24.64 -2.08
CA ALA A 28 -19.04 23.78 -2.89
C ALA A 28 -20.27 24.53 -3.44
N ALA A 29 -20.71 25.59 -2.78
CA ALA A 29 -21.78 26.48 -3.28
C ALA A 29 -21.40 27.27 -4.55
N ARG A 30 -20.15 27.15 -5.02
CA ARG A 30 -19.63 27.87 -6.20
C ARG A 30 -19.43 27.01 -7.46
N GLY A 31 -19.76 25.72 -7.46
CA GLY A 31 -19.72 24.88 -8.67
C GLY A 31 -19.81 23.41 -8.27
N GLY A 32 -20.90 22.77 -8.68
CA GLY A 32 -21.29 21.41 -8.30
C GLY A 32 -20.24 20.34 -8.54
N PHE A 33 -19.28 20.19 -7.64
CA PHE A 33 -18.41 19.02 -7.55
C PHE A 33 -19.18 17.91 -6.85
N ILE A 34 -19.47 16.84 -7.58
CA ILE A 34 -19.93 15.58 -7.02
C ILE A 34 -18.82 15.09 -6.09
N MET A 35 -19.15 14.87 -4.81
CA MET A 35 -18.21 14.33 -3.82
C MET A 35 -17.89 12.89 -4.21
N SER A 36 -16.66 12.60 -4.62
CA SER A 36 -16.24 11.29 -5.13
C SER A 36 -15.31 10.56 -4.17
N ASN A 37 -15.51 9.25 -4.01
CA ASN A 37 -14.54 8.38 -3.35
C ASN A 37 -13.41 8.06 -4.32
N CYS A 38 -12.18 7.99 -3.78
CA CYS A 38 -11.00 7.72 -4.57
C CYS A 38 -10.20 6.57 -3.98
N ALA A 39 -9.56 5.77 -4.83
CA ALA A 39 -8.55 4.81 -4.43
C ALA A 39 -7.18 5.21 -4.99
N ILE A 40 -6.15 5.19 -4.14
CA ILE A 40 -4.74 5.32 -4.54
C ILE A 40 -4.12 3.93 -4.55
N VAL A 41 -3.70 3.47 -5.73
CA VAL A 41 -3.23 2.10 -5.95
C VAL A 41 -1.87 2.09 -6.65
N GLY A 42 -1.10 1.00 -6.48
CA GLY A 42 0.12 0.76 -7.25
C GLY A 42 -0.21 0.03 -8.55
N ILE A 43 0.39 0.44 -9.62
CA ILE A 43 0.17 -0.16 -10.94
C ILE A 43 1.10 -1.35 -11.17
N ASN A 44 2.35 -1.28 -10.71
CA ASN A 44 3.38 -2.28 -11.01
C ASN A 44 3.66 -3.19 -9.79
N TRP A 45 4.90 -3.22 -9.31
CA TRP A 45 5.37 -4.13 -8.26
C TRP A 45 5.31 -3.56 -6.84
N GLY A 46 4.86 -2.32 -6.66
CA GLY A 46 4.91 -1.59 -5.39
C GLY A 46 6.06 -0.58 -5.35
N ASP A 47 6.14 0.16 -4.25
CA ASP A 47 7.14 1.22 -4.02
C ASP A 47 7.10 2.38 -5.04
N GLU A 48 5.96 2.60 -5.71
CA GLU A 48 5.78 3.64 -6.72
C GLU A 48 5.65 5.06 -6.11
N GLY A 49 5.46 5.17 -4.78
CA GLY A 49 5.28 6.45 -4.10
C GLY A 49 3.82 6.76 -3.73
N LYS A 50 3.01 5.72 -3.47
CA LYS A 50 1.59 5.85 -3.07
C LYS A 50 1.40 6.73 -1.84
N GLY A 51 2.19 6.52 -0.78
CA GLY A 51 2.06 7.29 0.46
C GLY A 51 2.18 8.79 0.24
N ARG A 52 3.10 9.23 -0.63
CA ARG A 52 3.21 10.64 -1.02
C ARG A 52 1.96 11.13 -1.74
N MET A 53 1.40 10.32 -2.66
CA MET A 53 0.17 10.69 -3.36
C MET A 53 -1.01 10.77 -2.41
N VAL A 54 -1.13 9.83 -1.47
CA VAL A 54 -2.15 9.89 -0.41
C VAL A 54 -2.00 11.17 0.42
N ASP A 55 -0.80 11.47 0.93
CA ASP A 55 -0.55 12.69 1.70
C ASP A 55 -0.90 13.96 0.90
N LEU A 56 -0.58 14.00 -0.39
CA LEU A 56 -0.90 15.12 -1.28
C LEU A 56 -2.41 15.34 -1.39
N VAL A 57 -3.17 14.29 -1.76
CA VAL A 57 -4.60 14.43 -2.08
C VAL A 57 -5.50 14.42 -0.84
N THR A 58 -5.01 13.93 0.29
CA THR A 58 -5.78 13.82 1.55
C THR A 58 -6.38 15.15 2.00
N GLN A 59 -5.79 16.28 1.62
CA GLN A 59 -6.38 17.59 1.90
C GLN A 59 -7.83 17.73 1.41
N ASP A 60 -8.22 16.94 0.42
CA ASP A 60 -9.55 16.96 -0.18
C ASP A 60 -10.49 15.88 0.37
N TYR A 61 -10.04 15.06 1.31
CA TYR A 61 -10.79 13.93 1.87
C TYR A 61 -11.03 14.09 3.36
N ASP A 62 -12.11 13.45 3.85
CA ASP A 62 -12.51 13.47 5.26
C ASP A 62 -12.01 12.20 5.99
N VAL A 63 -11.89 11.10 5.25
CA VAL A 63 -11.49 9.79 5.78
C VAL A 63 -10.47 9.16 4.87
N VAL A 64 -9.42 8.55 5.46
CA VAL A 64 -8.44 7.71 4.75
C VAL A 64 -8.50 6.30 5.31
N VAL A 65 -8.67 5.29 4.45
CA VAL A 65 -8.81 3.89 4.87
C VAL A 65 -7.74 3.02 4.22
N ARG A 66 -6.88 2.40 5.02
CA ARG A 66 -6.06 1.25 4.58
C ARG A 66 -6.95 0.01 4.52
N TYR A 67 -7.04 -0.64 3.37
CA TYR A 67 -7.98 -1.73 3.17
C TYR A 67 -7.37 -3.12 3.07
N GLN A 68 -6.02 -3.23 2.97
CA GLN A 68 -5.33 -4.52 2.86
C GLN A 68 -3.85 -4.40 3.22
N GLY A 69 -3.16 -5.56 3.28
CA GLY A 69 -1.75 -5.64 3.60
C GLY A 69 -1.46 -5.52 5.10
N GLY A 70 -0.21 -5.37 5.44
CA GLY A 70 0.26 -5.27 6.82
C GLY A 70 1.59 -4.51 6.90
N GLY A 71 2.45 -4.87 7.84
CA GLY A 71 3.76 -4.25 8.04
C GLY A 71 4.83 -4.63 7.01
N ASN A 72 4.48 -5.31 5.93
CA ASN A 72 5.41 -5.87 4.93
C ASN A 72 5.88 -4.86 3.86
N ALA A 73 5.24 -3.71 3.74
CA ALA A 73 5.68 -2.63 2.85
C ALA A 73 5.77 -1.31 3.61
N GLY A 74 6.60 -0.41 3.13
CA GLY A 74 6.79 0.92 3.71
C GLY A 74 6.29 2.03 2.79
N HIS A 75 5.57 2.99 3.35
CA HIS A 75 5.19 4.23 2.67
C HIS A 75 6.05 5.37 3.21
N THR A 76 6.94 5.90 2.37
CA THR A 76 7.70 7.09 2.76
C THR A 76 6.90 8.35 2.45
N VAL A 77 6.71 9.18 3.47
CA VAL A 77 6.09 10.50 3.37
C VAL A 77 7.11 11.54 3.81
N VAL A 78 7.30 12.58 3.00
CA VAL A 78 8.15 13.73 3.32
C VAL A 78 7.27 14.97 3.32
N ASN A 79 7.19 15.63 4.47
CA ASN A 79 6.37 16.82 4.65
C ASN A 79 7.07 17.81 5.61
N GLU A 80 6.40 18.90 5.97
CA GLU A 80 6.91 19.94 6.86
C GLU A 80 7.28 19.45 8.27
N LYS A 81 6.75 18.29 8.70
CA LYS A 81 7.06 17.67 10.02
C LYS A 81 8.28 16.76 9.95
N GLY A 82 8.73 16.38 8.74
CA GLY A 82 9.89 15.53 8.56
C GLY A 82 9.73 14.44 7.52
N LYS A 83 10.58 13.41 7.65
CA LYS A 83 10.54 12.21 6.81
C LYS A 83 10.09 11.01 7.64
N PHE A 84 9.02 10.37 7.21
CA PHE A 84 8.38 9.26 7.91
C PHE A 84 8.36 8.02 7.01
N ALA A 85 8.57 6.86 7.61
CA ALA A 85 8.42 5.56 6.96
C ALA A 85 7.26 4.83 7.64
N LEU A 86 6.07 4.95 7.07
CA LEU A 86 4.86 4.28 7.58
C LEU A 86 4.76 2.85 7.05
N HIS A 87 4.31 1.94 7.89
CA HIS A 87 4.08 0.54 7.54
C HIS A 87 2.61 0.13 7.67
N LEU A 88 1.97 0.45 8.78
CA LEU A 88 0.56 0.17 9.07
C LEU A 88 -0.30 1.42 9.06
N LEU A 89 0.20 2.54 9.60
CA LEU A 89 -0.56 3.77 9.66
C LEU A 89 -0.94 4.28 8.25
N PRO A 90 -2.18 4.75 8.06
CA PRO A 90 -2.55 5.45 6.84
C PRO A 90 -1.74 6.75 6.67
N SER A 91 -1.37 7.06 5.42
CA SER A 91 -0.59 8.27 5.11
C SER A 91 -1.36 9.59 5.35
N GLY A 92 -2.67 9.51 5.57
CA GLY A 92 -3.49 10.66 5.97
C GLY A 92 -3.31 11.13 7.41
N ILE A 93 -2.54 10.39 8.23
CA ILE A 93 -2.35 10.69 9.67
C ILE A 93 -1.68 12.05 9.92
N PHE A 94 -1.00 12.60 8.93
CA PHE A 94 -0.33 13.90 9.03
C PHE A 94 -1.27 15.09 8.79
N ARG A 95 -2.53 14.85 8.43
CA ARG A 95 -3.51 15.90 8.11
C ARG A 95 -4.51 16.09 9.23
N ASP A 96 -4.58 17.30 9.74
CA ASP A 96 -5.57 17.68 10.75
C ASP A 96 -7.00 17.55 10.20
N GLY A 97 -7.90 17.05 11.03
CA GLY A 97 -9.31 16.91 10.68
C GLY A 97 -9.62 15.76 9.72
N VAL A 98 -8.70 14.82 9.53
CA VAL A 98 -8.91 13.59 8.76
C VAL A 98 -8.96 12.41 9.72
N VAL A 99 -9.95 11.54 9.53
CA VAL A 99 -10.05 10.26 10.25
C VAL A 99 -9.32 9.19 9.44
N ASN A 100 -8.43 8.48 10.11
CA ASN A 100 -7.63 7.40 9.52
C ASN A 100 -8.12 6.05 10.02
N ILE A 101 -8.28 5.08 9.14
CA ILE A 101 -8.87 3.78 9.47
C ILE A 101 -7.98 2.64 8.99
N LEU A 102 -7.72 1.68 9.86
CA LEU A 102 -7.25 0.35 9.51
C LEU A 102 -8.47 -0.55 9.32
N GLY A 103 -8.77 -0.91 8.08
CA GLY A 103 -9.98 -1.65 7.69
C GLY A 103 -9.90 -3.15 7.92
N ASN A 104 -10.98 -3.85 7.62
CA ASN A 104 -11.17 -5.29 7.83
C ASN A 104 -10.12 -6.17 7.14
N GLY A 105 -9.59 -5.71 6.00
CA GLY A 105 -8.64 -6.47 5.20
C GLY A 105 -7.19 -6.37 5.67
N VAL A 106 -6.89 -5.52 6.66
CA VAL A 106 -5.53 -5.32 7.16
C VAL A 106 -5.08 -6.46 8.05
N ALA A 107 -3.84 -6.90 7.87
CA ALA A 107 -3.15 -7.79 8.79
C ALA A 107 -2.62 -6.96 9.97
N LEU A 108 -3.34 -6.98 11.08
CA LEU A 108 -3.12 -6.09 12.21
C LEU A 108 -2.07 -6.65 13.17
N ASP A 109 -0.85 -6.16 13.05
CA ASP A 109 0.24 -6.46 13.96
C ASP A 109 0.29 -5.42 15.07
N CYS A 110 -0.17 -5.78 16.27
CA CYS A 110 -0.28 -4.89 17.43
C CYS A 110 1.10 -4.34 17.86
N GLU A 111 2.12 -5.18 17.86
CA GLU A 111 3.48 -4.78 18.23
C GLU A 111 4.06 -3.76 17.24
N SER A 112 3.98 -4.07 15.94
CA SER A 112 4.47 -3.15 14.91
C SER A 112 3.69 -1.84 14.91
N LEU A 113 2.37 -1.90 15.05
CA LEU A 113 1.54 -0.70 15.09
C LEU A 113 1.87 0.16 16.31
N TRP A 114 2.02 -0.44 17.49
CA TRP A 114 2.35 0.32 18.71
C TRP A 114 3.69 1.04 18.58
N LYS A 115 4.72 0.35 18.06
CA LYS A 115 6.03 0.97 17.83
C LYS A 115 5.93 2.13 16.82
N GLU A 116 5.21 1.94 15.74
CA GLU A 116 5.00 2.98 14.73
C GLU A 116 4.24 4.19 15.30
N LEU A 117 3.21 3.96 16.13
CA LEU A 117 2.50 5.03 16.86
C LEU A 117 3.44 5.84 17.73
N GLN A 118 4.33 5.18 18.50
CA GLN A 118 5.31 5.85 19.33
C GLN A 118 6.30 6.69 18.50
N ASP A 119 6.85 6.12 17.44
CA ASP A 119 7.83 6.79 16.57
C ASP A 119 7.24 8.04 15.89
N VAL A 120 6.00 7.94 15.40
CA VAL A 120 5.31 9.05 14.73
C VAL A 120 4.88 10.13 15.74
N THR A 121 4.41 9.73 16.91
CA THR A 121 4.04 10.67 17.99
C THR A 121 5.26 11.40 18.55
N ALA A 122 6.40 10.72 18.70
CA ALA A 122 7.66 11.34 19.15
C ALA A 122 8.15 12.45 18.20
N GLN A 123 7.74 12.41 16.92
CA GLN A 123 8.04 13.43 15.93
C GLN A 123 6.96 14.55 15.87
N GLY A 124 6.09 14.64 16.87
CA GLY A 124 5.12 15.73 17.03
C GLY A 124 3.79 15.55 16.26
N VAL A 125 3.45 14.33 15.84
CA VAL A 125 2.14 14.03 15.25
C VAL A 125 1.19 13.59 16.36
N SER A 126 0.06 14.28 16.52
CA SER A 126 -0.97 13.90 17.49
C SER A 126 -1.81 12.75 16.96
N ILE A 127 -1.76 11.59 17.61
CA ILE A 127 -2.57 10.42 17.27
C ILE A 127 -3.45 10.05 18.46
N THR A 128 -4.75 10.05 18.24
CA THR A 128 -5.77 9.77 19.24
C THR A 128 -6.86 8.88 18.67
N PRO A 129 -7.73 8.26 19.50
CA PRO A 129 -8.90 7.53 19.02
C PRO A 129 -9.89 8.34 18.18
N ASP A 130 -9.75 9.66 18.12
CA ASP A 130 -10.59 10.53 17.30
C ASP A 130 -10.08 10.66 15.85
N ASN A 131 -8.77 10.47 15.62
CA ASN A 131 -8.19 10.59 14.28
C ASN A 131 -7.58 9.28 13.76
N LEU A 132 -7.51 8.22 14.57
CA LEU A 132 -7.16 6.87 14.17
C LEU A 132 -8.21 5.89 14.72
N MET A 133 -8.74 5.03 13.86
CA MET A 133 -9.64 3.95 14.21
C MET A 133 -9.14 2.63 13.64
N ILE A 134 -9.34 1.55 14.38
CA ILE A 134 -9.02 0.19 13.98
C ILE A 134 -10.33 -0.59 13.89
N SER A 135 -10.58 -1.25 12.76
CA SER A 135 -11.76 -2.09 12.64
C SER A 135 -11.73 -3.23 13.66
N ASP A 136 -12.83 -3.40 14.38
CA ASP A 136 -13.09 -4.54 15.24
C ASP A 136 -13.07 -5.89 14.45
N ARG A 137 -13.28 -5.83 13.12
CA ARG A 137 -13.24 -6.98 12.21
C ARG A 137 -11.91 -7.18 11.51
N ALA A 138 -10.89 -6.33 11.75
CA ALA A 138 -9.53 -6.63 11.35
C ALA A 138 -9.03 -7.85 12.12
N SER A 139 -8.24 -8.72 11.46
CA SER A 139 -7.67 -9.89 12.13
C SER A 139 -6.27 -9.58 12.67
N LEU A 140 -5.93 -10.18 13.83
CA LEU A 140 -4.63 -10.02 14.47
C LEU A 140 -3.57 -10.86 13.78
N LEU A 141 -2.46 -10.24 13.42
CA LEU A 141 -1.23 -10.92 13.06
C LEU A 141 -0.50 -11.24 14.37
N LEU A 142 -0.55 -12.52 14.77
CA LEU A 142 0.00 -13.02 16.03
C LEU A 142 1.50 -13.39 15.87
N PRO A 143 2.27 -13.49 16.96
CA PRO A 143 3.71 -13.74 16.91
C PRO A 143 4.12 -14.94 16.05
N TRP A 144 3.39 -16.06 16.14
CA TRP A 144 3.66 -17.26 15.35
C TRP A 144 3.61 -17.06 13.83
N HIS A 145 2.89 -16.04 13.33
CA HIS A 145 2.83 -15.81 11.88
C HIS A 145 4.18 -15.37 11.33
N ARG A 146 4.91 -14.53 12.07
CA ARG A 146 6.28 -14.12 11.67
C ARG A 146 7.24 -15.29 11.72
N ASP A 147 7.15 -16.14 12.74
CA ASP A 147 7.99 -17.33 12.86
C ASP A 147 7.72 -18.30 11.71
N LEU A 148 6.45 -18.58 11.41
CA LEU A 148 6.06 -19.46 10.30
C LEU A 148 6.54 -18.94 8.94
N ASP A 149 6.46 -17.64 8.71
CA ASP A 149 6.97 -17.01 7.48
C ASP A 149 8.50 -17.20 7.34
N GLY A 150 9.22 -16.98 8.44
CA GLY A 150 10.68 -17.20 8.49
C GLY A 150 11.07 -18.67 8.29
N LEU A 151 10.34 -19.58 8.92
CA LEU A 151 10.57 -21.03 8.84
C LEU A 151 10.30 -21.56 7.41
N GLU A 152 9.24 -21.10 6.77
CA GLU A 152 8.92 -21.49 5.39
C GLU A 152 9.96 -20.97 4.39
N GLU A 153 10.37 -19.71 4.49
CA GLU A 153 11.46 -19.17 3.65
C GLU A 153 12.77 -19.98 3.84
N ALA A 154 13.09 -20.36 5.06
CA ALA A 154 14.25 -21.20 5.33
C ALA A 154 14.12 -22.61 4.73
N ARG A 155 12.93 -23.22 4.81
CA ARG A 155 12.62 -24.53 4.23
C ARG A 155 12.73 -24.54 2.71
N LEU A 156 12.31 -23.47 2.05
CA LEU A 156 12.30 -23.34 0.59
C LEU A 156 13.70 -23.17 -0.01
N LYS A 157 14.71 -22.75 0.77
CA LYS A 157 16.10 -22.57 0.32
C LYS A 157 16.19 -21.72 -0.96
N ASP A 158 16.65 -22.32 -2.05
CA ASP A 158 16.82 -21.64 -3.35
C ASP A 158 15.48 -21.35 -4.06
N LYS A 159 14.39 -21.97 -3.60
CA LYS A 159 13.02 -21.74 -4.13
C LYS A 159 12.22 -20.72 -3.32
N LYS A 160 12.89 -19.97 -2.45
CA LYS A 160 12.25 -18.93 -1.63
C LYS A 160 11.55 -17.86 -2.47
N TYR A 161 10.51 -17.28 -1.91
CA TYR A 161 9.75 -16.20 -2.55
C TYR A 161 10.35 -14.81 -2.30
N GLY A 162 11.32 -14.69 -1.40
CA GLY A 162 11.89 -13.42 -0.96
C GLY A 162 10.95 -12.68 0.00
N SER A 163 10.29 -13.42 0.90
CA SER A 163 9.40 -12.85 1.91
C SER A 163 10.10 -11.81 2.77
N THR A 164 9.35 -10.81 3.18
CA THR A 164 9.78 -9.81 4.17
C THR A 164 9.83 -10.35 5.59
N LYS A 165 9.42 -11.59 5.81
CA LYS A 165 9.30 -12.26 7.12
C LYS A 165 8.42 -11.48 8.12
N GLN A 166 7.41 -10.82 7.59
CA GLN A 166 6.41 -10.10 8.41
C GLN A 166 5.14 -10.91 8.67
N GLY A 167 5.15 -12.22 8.34
CA GLY A 167 4.07 -13.13 8.66
C GLY A 167 2.82 -13.02 7.77
N ILE A 168 2.91 -12.35 6.63
CA ILE A 168 1.76 -12.03 5.78
C ILE A 168 1.12 -13.28 5.18
N ALA A 169 1.89 -14.17 4.57
CA ALA A 169 1.35 -15.37 3.94
C ALA A 169 0.71 -16.33 4.97
N PRO A 170 1.36 -16.68 6.09
CA PRO A 170 0.73 -17.48 7.15
C PRO A 170 -0.51 -16.83 7.74
N PHE A 171 -0.50 -15.51 7.93
CA PHE A 171 -1.64 -14.75 8.45
C PHE A 171 -2.88 -14.88 7.54
N TYR A 172 -2.75 -14.57 6.24
CA TYR A 172 -3.90 -14.66 5.33
C TYR A 172 -4.35 -16.10 5.12
N SER A 173 -3.42 -17.09 5.12
CA SER A 173 -3.77 -18.50 5.11
C SER A 173 -4.69 -18.82 6.30
N ASP A 174 -4.33 -18.41 7.51
CA ASP A 174 -5.12 -18.64 8.71
C ASP A 174 -6.46 -17.91 8.66
N LYS A 175 -6.49 -16.68 8.17
CA LYS A 175 -7.74 -15.92 8.02
C LYS A 175 -8.74 -16.68 7.18
N PHE A 176 -8.35 -17.20 6.02
CA PHE A 176 -9.23 -17.98 5.15
C PHE A 176 -9.56 -19.37 5.70
N GLN A 177 -8.68 -19.96 6.52
CA GLN A 177 -8.98 -21.16 7.28
C GLN A 177 -9.85 -20.93 8.53
N LYS A 178 -10.21 -19.67 8.83
CA LYS A 178 -10.97 -19.28 10.03
C LYS A 178 -10.22 -19.59 11.33
N LYS A 179 -8.91 -19.37 11.33
CA LYS A 179 -7.98 -19.64 12.46
C LYS A 179 -7.24 -18.37 12.90
N THR A 180 -7.95 -17.25 12.91
CA THR A 180 -7.43 -15.96 13.39
C THR A 180 -8.32 -15.39 14.48
N VAL A 181 -7.78 -14.45 15.23
CA VAL A 181 -8.48 -13.64 16.22
C VAL A 181 -8.85 -12.30 15.57
N MET A 182 -10.08 -11.83 15.76
CA MET A 182 -10.48 -10.48 15.35
C MET A 182 -10.03 -9.44 16.38
N ALA A 183 -9.70 -8.25 15.94
CA ALA A 183 -9.28 -7.15 16.84
C ALA A 183 -10.34 -6.83 17.90
N GLY A 184 -11.63 -6.94 17.56
CA GLY A 184 -12.73 -6.75 18.50
C GLY A 184 -12.68 -7.68 19.72
N GLU A 185 -12.05 -8.86 19.61
CA GLU A 185 -11.91 -9.80 20.74
C GLU A 185 -11.00 -9.26 21.84
N LEU A 186 -10.11 -8.31 21.54
CA LEU A 186 -9.33 -7.59 22.55
C LEU A 186 -10.21 -6.82 23.57
N LEU A 187 -11.47 -6.56 23.20
CA LEU A 187 -12.45 -5.93 24.11
C LEU A 187 -13.05 -6.93 25.10
N TYR A 188 -12.82 -8.25 24.91
CA TYR A 188 -13.41 -9.33 25.69
C TYR A 188 -12.33 -10.34 26.15
N PRO A 189 -11.46 -9.98 27.11
CA PRO A 189 -10.26 -10.77 27.46
C PRO A 189 -10.52 -12.24 27.84
N GLY A 190 -11.63 -12.51 28.51
CA GLY A 190 -11.97 -13.89 28.91
C GLY A 190 -12.29 -14.80 27.72
N GLN A 191 -13.01 -14.30 26.73
CA GLN A 191 -13.33 -15.03 25.49
C GLN A 191 -12.08 -15.14 24.59
N LEU A 192 -11.27 -14.09 24.53
CA LEU A 192 -10.03 -14.08 23.79
C LEU A 192 -9.07 -15.19 24.25
N ARG A 193 -8.88 -15.37 25.56
CA ARG A 193 -8.02 -16.42 26.09
C ARG A 193 -8.46 -17.80 25.63
N SER A 194 -9.75 -18.13 25.79
CA SER A 194 -10.28 -19.44 25.37
C SER A 194 -10.11 -19.66 23.86
N HIS A 195 -10.36 -18.65 23.04
CA HIS A 195 -10.16 -18.74 21.60
C HIS A 195 -8.68 -18.94 21.21
N LEU A 196 -7.76 -18.25 21.89
CA LEU A 196 -6.32 -18.45 21.69
C LEU A 196 -5.87 -19.86 22.09
N GLU A 197 -6.42 -20.45 23.17
CA GLU A 197 -6.13 -21.82 23.58
C GLU A 197 -6.53 -22.82 22.48
N ASP A 198 -7.72 -22.66 21.89
CA ASP A 198 -8.21 -23.51 20.79
C ASP A 198 -7.31 -23.40 19.53
N LEU A 199 -6.90 -22.17 19.17
CA LEU A 199 -6.02 -21.94 18.02
C LEU A 199 -4.61 -22.46 18.25
N LEU A 200 -4.13 -22.37 19.49
CA LEU A 200 -2.77 -22.73 19.87
C LEU A 200 -2.50 -24.23 19.67
N GLU A 201 -3.48 -25.10 19.94
CA GLU A 201 -3.36 -26.52 19.69
C GLU A 201 -2.94 -26.79 18.22
N TRP A 202 -3.68 -26.23 17.27
CA TRP A 202 -3.38 -26.39 15.85
C TRP A 202 -2.03 -25.74 15.45
N LYS A 203 -1.73 -24.58 15.98
CA LYS A 203 -0.48 -23.88 15.65
C LYS A 203 0.75 -24.61 16.16
N ASN A 204 0.66 -25.16 17.37
CA ASN A 204 1.76 -25.94 17.93
C ASN A 204 1.97 -27.24 17.17
N LEU A 205 0.93 -27.89 16.64
CA LEU A 205 1.10 -29.02 15.73
C LEU A 205 1.87 -28.61 14.48
N THR A 206 1.56 -27.48 13.87
CA THR A 206 2.27 -26.97 12.70
C THR A 206 3.73 -26.66 13.03
N LEU A 207 3.97 -25.90 14.10
CA LEU A 207 5.34 -25.52 14.51
C LEU A 207 6.20 -26.75 14.80
N THR A 208 5.69 -27.69 15.61
CA THR A 208 6.48 -28.83 16.10
C THR A 208 6.61 -29.95 15.08
N LYS A 209 5.53 -30.31 14.35
CA LYS A 209 5.53 -31.47 13.46
C LYS A 209 5.95 -31.13 12.03
N VAL A 210 5.67 -29.93 11.54
CA VAL A 210 6.07 -29.53 10.18
C VAL A 210 7.45 -28.91 10.18
N TYR A 211 7.74 -27.99 11.12
CA TYR A 211 8.94 -27.18 11.12
C TYR A 211 9.96 -27.59 12.18
N ASN A 212 9.63 -28.54 13.08
CA ASN A 212 10.47 -28.92 14.22
C ASN A 212 10.91 -27.69 15.07
N ALA A 213 10.01 -26.72 15.20
CA ALA A 213 10.19 -25.50 15.96
C ALA A 213 9.59 -25.61 17.37
N GLN A 214 9.92 -24.65 18.23
CA GLN A 214 9.37 -24.60 19.60
C GLN A 214 7.89 -24.22 19.57
N PRO A 215 7.07 -24.86 20.42
CA PRO A 215 5.66 -24.49 20.59
C PRO A 215 5.54 -23.18 21.38
N TYR A 216 4.43 -22.49 21.20
CA TYR A 216 4.00 -21.39 22.06
C TYR A 216 3.22 -21.91 23.27
N THR A 217 3.27 -21.17 24.38
CA THR A 217 2.35 -21.34 25.52
C THR A 217 1.26 -20.27 25.47
N ILE A 218 0.15 -20.52 26.14
CA ILE A 218 -0.94 -19.54 26.23
C ILE A 218 -0.49 -18.30 27.00
N GLU A 219 0.38 -18.46 28.00
CA GLU A 219 0.93 -17.36 28.78
C GLU A 219 1.76 -16.39 27.90
N GLN A 220 2.61 -16.93 27.02
CA GLN A 220 3.36 -16.09 26.05
C GLN A 220 2.45 -15.23 25.17
N LEU A 221 1.31 -15.80 24.72
CA LEU A 221 0.36 -15.06 23.91
C LEU A 221 -0.41 -14.01 24.74
N MET A 222 -0.79 -14.37 25.95
CA MET A 222 -1.48 -13.41 26.84
C MET A 222 -0.56 -12.28 27.30
N ASP A 223 0.72 -12.57 27.53
CA ASP A 223 1.73 -11.54 27.81
C ASP A 223 1.89 -10.58 26.61
N TRP A 224 1.94 -11.11 25.39
CA TRP A 224 1.95 -10.29 24.18
C TRP A 224 0.68 -9.44 24.03
N VAL A 225 -0.49 -9.99 24.33
CA VAL A 225 -1.77 -9.26 24.36
C VAL A 225 -1.72 -8.15 25.41
N ALA A 226 -1.23 -8.42 26.61
CA ALA A 226 -1.11 -7.43 27.68
C ALA A 226 -0.13 -6.31 27.33
N GLU A 227 0.97 -6.65 26.66
CA GLU A 227 2.00 -5.67 26.30
C GLU A 227 1.58 -4.79 25.11
N TYR A 228 1.00 -5.36 24.06
CA TYR A 228 0.71 -4.65 22.80
C TYR A 228 -0.79 -4.52 22.51
N GLY A 229 -1.57 -5.55 22.77
CA GLY A 229 -3.02 -5.54 22.53
C GLY A 229 -3.75 -4.47 23.33
N GLU A 230 -3.42 -4.34 24.62
CA GLU A 230 -4.01 -3.33 25.48
C GLU A 230 -3.65 -1.91 25.06
N LYS A 231 -2.49 -1.69 24.42
CA LYS A 231 -2.06 -0.36 23.93
C LYS A 231 -2.87 0.11 22.72
N ILE A 232 -3.28 -0.81 21.85
CA ILE A 232 -4.08 -0.47 20.66
C ILE A 232 -5.59 -0.55 20.90
N ARG A 233 -6.02 -1.19 21.98
CA ARG A 233 -7.43 -1.37 22.35
C ARG A 233 -8.28 -0.09 22.31
N PRO A 234 -7.79 1.10 22.76
CA PRO A 234 -8.57 2.34 22.69
C PRO A 234 -8.97 2.77 21.28
N PHE A 235 -8.26 2.30 20.25
CA PHE A 235 -8.52 2.66 18.85
C PHE A 235 -9.52 1.71 18.18
N ILE A 236 -9.88 0.55 18.79
CA ILE A 236 -10.73 -0.48 18.21
C ILE A 236 -12.20 -0.05 18.27
N ARG A 237 -12.89 -0.09 17.12
CA ARG A 237 -14.30 0.34 16.98
C ARG A 237 -15.00 -0.40 15.83
N ASP A 238 -16.34 -0.31 15.80
CA ASP A 238 -17.13 -0.63 14.59
C ASP A 238 -16.90 0.44 13.52
N THR A 239 -15.81 0.28 12.76
CA THR A 239 -15.48 1.20 11.67
C THR A 239 -16.45 1.09 10.50
N GLY A 240 -17.13 -0.06 10.35
CA GLY A 240 -18.16 -0.23 9.33
C GLY A 240 -19.37 0.67 9.58
N ALA A 241 -19.85 0.78 10.82
CA ALA A 241 -20.89 1.71 11.18
C ALA A 241 -20.46 3.16 10.95
N PHE A 242 -19.24 3.52 11.35
CA PHE A 242 -18.68 4.85 11.11
C PHE A 242 -18.62 5.19 9.61
N LEU A 243 -18.13 4.27 8.76
CA LEU A 243 -18.04 4.49 7.32
C LEU A 243 -19.41 4.60 6.64
N ARG A 244 -20.40 3.81 7.08
CA ARG A 244 -21.79 3.95 6.58
C ARG A 244 -22.38 5.33 6.93
N GLN A 245 -22.13 5.81 8.14
CA GLN A 245 -22.52 7.17 8.53
C GLN A 245 -21.80 8.22 7.69
N ALA A 246 -20.47 8.08 7.50
CA ALA A 246 -19.69 8.96 6.65
C ALA A 246 -20.25 9.04 5.22
N GLN A 247 -20.61 7.89 4.64
CA GLN A 247 -21.22 7.81 3.32
C GLN A 247 -22.59 8.51 3.29
N ALA A 248 -23.45 8.29 4.30
CA ALA A 248 -24.75 8.93 4.40
C ALA A 248 -24.65 10.47 4.55
N GLU A 249 -23.58 10.95 5.17
CA GLU A 249 -23.26 12.37 5.31
C GLU A 249 -22.48 12.95 4.11
N ASN A 250 -22.36 12.19 3.02
CA ASN A 250 -21.62 12.58 1.81
C ASN A 250 -20.15 12.99 2.10
N LYS A 251 -19.49 12.30 3.03
CA LYS A 251 -18.07 12.50 3.28
C LYS A 251 -17.23 11.82 2.18
N ARG A 252 -16.10 12.44 1.86
CA ARG A 252 -15.16 11.90 0.86
C ARG A 252 -14.23 10.89 1.53
N ILE A 253 -14.18 9.69 0.96
CA ILE A 253 -13.37 8.58 1.47
C ILE A 253 -12.24 8.30 0.48
N LEU A 254 -11.01 8.28 0.98
CA LEU A 254 -9.82 7.90 0.25
C LEU A 254 -9.37 6.49 0.69
N PHE A 255 -9.29 5.57 -0.26
CA PHE A 255 -8.81 4.22 -0.02
C PHE A 255 -7.32 4.14 -0.39
N GLU A 256 -6.49 3.73 0.56
CA GLU A 256 -5.05 3.60 0.41
C GLU A 256 -4.66 2.13 0.27
N ALA A 257 -4.12 1.76 -0.91
CA ALA A 257 -3.58 0.43 -1.17
C ALA A 257 -2.14 0.28 -0.69
N GLN A 258 -1.74 -0.97 -0.55
CA GLN A 258 -0.35 -1.38 -0.37
C GLN A 258 0.11 -2.24 -1.54
N LEU A 259 1.40 -2.17 -1.90
CA LEU A 259 1.98 -2.86 -3.07
C LEU A 259 1.39 -2.38 -4.40
N GLY A 260 1.38 -3.23 -5.42
CA GLY A 260 0.86 -2.93 -6.75
C GLY A 260 0.20 -4.14 -7.40
N ALA A 261 -0.45 -3.93 -8.55
CA ALA A 261 -1.24 -4.95 -9.25
C ALA A 261 -0.45 -6.22 -9.55
N LEU A 262 0.84 -6.09 -9.90
CA LEU A 262 1.69 -7.26 -10.22
C LEU A 262 2.08 -8.08 -8.98
N ARG A 263 1.79 -7.58 -7.78
CA ARG A 263 1.93 -8.30 -6.50
C ARG A 263 0.58 -8.70 -5.90
N ASP A 264 -0.53 -8.45 -6.58
CA ASP A 264 -1.84 -8.92 -6.17
C ASP A 264 -1.91 -10.45 -6.19
N LEU A 265 -2.66 -11.04 -5.25
CA LEU A 265 -2.76 -12.49 -5.12
C LEU A 265 -3.35 -13.15 -6.37
N ASP A 266 -4.40 -12.56 -6.95
CA ASP A 266 -5.16 -13.13 -8.06
C ASP A 266 -4.67 -12.66 -9.43
N TYR A 267 -4.18 -11.42 -9.54
CA TYR A 267 -3.80 -10.78 -10.81
C TYR A 267 -2.30 -10.64 -11.00
N GLY A 268 -1.50 -10.86 -9.97
CA GLY A 268 -0.05 -10.67 -9.99
C GLY A 268 0.72 -11.83 -10.62
N ILE A 269 2.04 -11.74 -10.50
CA ILE A 269 2.99 -12.73 -11.03
C ILE A 269 3.12 -13.95 -10.10
N TYR A 270 2.00 -14.61 -9.83
CA TYR A 270 1.93 -15.77 -8.92
C TYR A 270 2.99 -16.83 -9.27
N PRO A 271 3.70 -17.42 -8.26
CA PRO A 271 3.50 -17.30 -6.81
C PRO A 271 4.29 -16.14 -6.14
N TYR A 272 4.94 -15.27 -6.88
CA TYR A 272 5.72 -14.15 -6.35
C TYR A 272 4.83 -12.94 -6.05
N THR A 273 3.76 -13.15 -5.29
CA THR A 273 2.75 -12.16 -4.93
C THR A 273 2.74 -11.93 -3.41
N THR A 274 2.04 -10.89 -2.96
CA THR A 274 1.54 -10.84 -1.59
C THR A 274 0.32 -11.75 -1.45
N SER A 275 -0.07 -12.08 -0.23
CA SER A 275 -1.22 -12.95 0.04
C SER A 275 -2.52 -12.16 0.24
N SER A 276 -2.59 -10.96 -0.33
CA SER A 276 -3.79 -10.09 -0.25
C SER A 276 -4.10 -9.45 -1.60
N ASN A 277 -5.31 -8.93 -1.75
CA ASN A 277 -5.74 -8.25 -2.96
C ASN A 277 -5.39 -6.76 -2.90
N ALA A 278 -4.43 -6.35 -3.73
CA ALA A 278 -3.95 -4.98 -3.86
C ALA A 278 -4.75 -4.15 -4.88
N VAL A 279 -5.70 -4.77 -5.58
CA VAL A 279 -6.54 -4.11 -6.59
C VAL A 279 -7.59 -3.19 -5.94
N ALA A 280 -7.91 -2.09 -6.62
CA ALA A 280 -8.91 -1.12 -6.17
C ALA A 280 -10.28 -1.76 -5.90
N ALA A 281 -10.65 -2.76 -6.69
CA ALA A 281 -11.92 -3.48 -6.56
C ALA A 281 -12.11 -4.16 -5.18
N TYR A 282 -11.03 -4.43 -4.44
CA TYR A 282 -11.10 -4.98 -3.09
C TYR A 282 -11.31 -3.91 -2.01
N ALA A 283 -11.07 -2.64 -2.32
CA ALA A 283 -11.12 -1.56 -1.34
C ALA A 283 -12.47 -1.46 -0.58
N PRO A 284 -13.64 -1.57 -1.23
CA PRO A 284 -14.92 -1.59 -0.52
C PRO A 284 -15.03 -2.72 0.51
N VAL A 285 -14.60 -3.92 0.15
CA VAL A 285 -14.64 -5.10 1.03
C VAL A 285 -13.62 -4.97 2.16
N GLY A 286 -12.37 -4.66 1.80
CA GLY A 286 -11.27 -4.58 2.76
C GLY A 286 -11.36 -3.39 3.72
N SER A 287 -12.06 -2.32 3.35
CA SER A 287 -12.34 -1.20 4.25
C SER A 287 -13.44 -1.47 5.28
N GLY A 288 -14.34 -2.43 5.00
CA GLY A 288 -15.55 -2.66 5.78
C GLY A 288 -16.77 -1.84 5.33
N LEU A 289 -16.72 -1.25 4.12
CA LEU A 289 -17.82 -0.53 3.48
C LEU A 289 -18.15 -1.14 2.11
N PRO A 290 -18.74 -2.35 2.05
CA PRO A 290 -18.95 -3.05 0.78
C PRO A 290 -19.89 -2.31 -0.19
N SER A 291 -20.66 -1.34 0.30
CA SER A 291 -21.51 -0.46 -0.51
C SER A 291 -20.77 0.72 -1.14
N ALA A 292 -19.47 0.90 -0.84
CA ALA A 292 -18.73 2.02 -1.39
C ALA A 292 -18.60 1.91 -2.90
N ARG A 293 -18.93 3.01 -3.59
CA ARG A 293 -18.58 3.22 -4.98
C ARG A 293 -17.26 3.99 -5.04
N ILE A 294 -16.35 3.51 -5.85
CA ILE A 294 -15.09 4.21 -6.13
C ILE A 294 -15.29 4.94 -7.47
N ASP A 295 -15.23 6.25 -7.44
CA ASP A 295 -15.48 7.09 -8.61
C ASP A 295 -14.20 7.43 -9.36
N GLU A 296 -13.07 7.49 -8.63
CA GLU A 296 -11.74 7.72 -9.18
C GLU A 296 -10.73 6.70 -8.65
N VAL A 297 -9.92 6.16 -9.55
CA VAL A 297 -8.79 5.30 -9.20
C VAL A 297 -7.51 5.96 -9.73
N ILE A 298 -6.70 6.49 -8.82
CA ILE A 298 -5.39 7.06 -9.15
C ILE A 298 -4.34 5.95 -9.04
N GLY A 299 -3.87 5.50 -10.20
CA GLY A 299 -2.77 4.55 -10.31
C GLY A 299 -1.42 5.25 -10.20
N VAL A 300 -0.55 4.77 -9.32
CA VAL A 300 0.81 5.33 -9.19
C VAL A 300 1.80 4.48 -9.97
N VAL A 301 2.59 5.13 -10.83
CA VAL A 301 3.58 4.51 -11.72
C VAL A 301 4.89 5.27 -11.60
N LYS A 302 6.03 4.61 -11.55
CA LYS A 302 7.34 5.27 -11.73
C LYS A 302 7.63 5.50 -13.21
N ALA A 303 8.39 6.53 -13.52
CA ALA A 303 8.90 6.77 -14.88
C ALA A 303 9.89 5.69 -15.38
N TYR A 304 10.24 4.74 -14.54
CA TYR A 304 11.03 3.53 -14.81
C TYR A 304 10.49 2.38 -13.96
N SER A 305 10.95 1.15 -14.18
CA SER A 305 10.51 0.00 -13.39
C SER A 305 11.43 -0.28 -12.21
N SER A 306 10.84 -0.63 -11.07
CA SER A 306 11.58 -1.20 -9.93
C SER A 306 10.78 -2.30 -9.26
N CYS A 307 11.49 -3.27 -8.68
CA CYS A 307 10.89 -4.45 -8.06
C CYS A 307 11.67 -4.84 -6.80
N VAL A 308 10.96 -5.24 -5.76
CA VAL A 308 11.50 -5.91 -4.58
C VAL A 308 11.00 -7.34 -4.54
N GLY A 309 11.84 -8.28 -4.11
CA GLY A 309 11.50 -9.69 -4.04
C GLY A 309 11.81 -10.45 -5.32
N GLU A 310 11.54 -11.73 -5.27
CA GLU A 310 11.84 -12.67 -6.35
C GLU A 310 10.77 -12.66 -7.45
N GLY A 311 10.97 -13.48 -8.45
CA GLY A 311 10.08 -13.67 -9.59
C GLY A 311 10.52 -12.94 -10.85
N PRO A 312 9.84 -13.19 -11.98
CA PRO A 312 10.21 -12.61 -13.27
C PRO A 312 10.04 -11.09 -13.28
N PHE A 313 11.05 -10.42 -13.81
CA PHE A 313 11.09 -8.98 -14.05
C PHE A 313 11.74 -8.77 -15.42
N THR A 314 10.93 -8.81 -16.47
CA THR A 314 11.34 -8.97 -17.87
C THR A 314 12.32 -7.91 -18.35
N CYS A 315 12.17 -6.67 -17.91
CA CYS A 315 13.02 -5.56 -18.32
C CYS A 315 14.16 -5.23 -17.33
N GLU A 316 14.57 -6.19 -16.48
CA GLU A 316 15.61 -5.98 -15.48
C GLU A 316 16.96 -5.63 -16.08
N TRP A 317 17.58 -4.59 -15.53
CA TRP A 317 18.96 -4.20 -15.81
C TRP A 317 19.94 -4.80 -14.80
N PHE A 318 21.15 -5.02 -15.26
CA PHE A 318 22.26 -5.54 -14.48
C PHE A 318 23.51 -4.66 -14.64
N GLY A 319 24.47 -4.84 -13.74
CA GLY A 319 25.75 -4.15 -13.81
C GLY A 319 25.67 -2.65 -13.57
N GLU A 320 26.51 -1.90 -14.26
CA GLU A 320 26.74 -0.46 -14.05
C GLU A 320 25.51 0.39 -14.35
N GLU A 321 24.75 0.07 -15.39
CA GLU A 321 23.53 0.80 -15.76
C GLU A 321 22.45 0.70 -14.67
N ALA A 322 22.26 -0.52 -14.13
CA ALA A 322 21.35 -0.74 -13.02
C ALA A 322 21.79 0.04 -11.77
N GLU A 323 23.10 0.08 -11.49
CA GLU A 323 23.63 0.79 -10.33
C GLU A 323 23.46 2.30 -10.47
N LYS A 324 23.71 2.86 -11.64
CA LYS A 324 23.46 4.28 -11.93
C LYS A 324 21.99 4.66 -11.69
N LEU A 325 21.05 3.82 -12.16
CA LEU A 325 19.63 4.06 -11.97
C LEU A 325 19.23 3.93 -10.48
N ARG A 326 19.77 2.92 -9.77
CA ARG A 326 19.54 2.77 -8.32
C ARG A 326 20.01 3.99 -7.53
N GLN A 327 21.21 4.50 -7.82
CA GLN A 327 21.76 5.68 -7.16
C GLN A 327 20.94 6.94 -7.49
N ALA A 328 20.62 7.18 -8.76
CA ALA A 328 19.81 8.33 -9.18
C ALA A 328 18.41 8.30 -8.55
N GLY A 329 17.79 7.12 -8.48
CA GLY A 329 16.45 6.93 -7.95
C GLY A 329 16.39 6.66 -6.44
N ASN A 330 17.53 6.53 -5.76
CA ASN A 330 17.62 6.06 -4.37
C ASN A 330 16.82 4.75 -4.16
N GLU A 331 17.07 3.77 -5.05
CA GLU A 331 16.33 2.50 -5.08
C GLU A 331 16.96 1.45 -4.14
N TYR A 332 16.85 1.74 -2.84
CA TYR A 332 17.28 0.86 -1.76
C TYR A 332 16.16 0.69 -0.74
N GLY A 333 16.09 -0.48 -0.09
CA GLY A 333 15.07 -0.76 0.92
C GLY A 333 15.26 0.12 2.16
N ALA A 334 14.20 0.80 2.60
CA ALA A 334 14.27 1.75 3.70
C ALA A 334 14.78 1.16 5.03
N LYS A 335 14.43 -0.10 5.33
CA LYS A 335 14.88 -0.82 6.55
C LYS A 335 16.19 -1.58 6.36
N THR A 336 16.38 -2.20 5.19
CA THR A 336 17.44 -3.19 4.99
C THR A 336 18.62 -2.66 4.16
N GLY A 337 18.46 -1.50 3.51
CA GLY A 337 19.42 -1.00 2.54
C GLY A 337 19.59 -1.90 1.29
N ARG A 338 18.78 -2.98 1.16
CA ARG A 338 18.89 -3.93 0.04
C ARG A 338 18.62 -3.21 -1.28
N PRO A 339 19.51 -3.35 -2.29
CA PRO A 339 19.29 -2.75 -3.59
C PRO A 339 18.04 -3.34 -4.26
N ARG A 340 17.20 -2.48 -4.83
CA ARG A 340 16.05 -2.90 -5.62
C ARG A 340 16.49 -3.30 -7.01
N ARG A 341 15.77 -4.23 -7.62
CA ARG A 341 15.87 -4.56 -9.04
C ARG A 341 15.29 -3.39 -9.82
N VAL A 342 15.94 -2.97 -10.89
CA VAL A 342 15.53 -1.78 -11.66
C VAL A 342 15.68 -2.04 -13.16
N GLY A 343 14.97 -1.29 -13.97
CA GLY A 343 15.03 -1.33 -15.42
C GLY A 343 14.21 -0.21 -16.07
N PRO A 344 14.12 -0.16 -17.40
CA PRO A 344 13.30 0.82 -18.10
C PRO A 344 11.83 0.65 -17.71
N ILE A 345 11.02 1.67 -18.03
CA ILE A 345 9.57 1.52 -17.90
C ILE A 345 9.11 0.36 -18.77
N ASP A 346 8.27 -0.51 -18.20
CA ASP A 346 7.68 -1.65 -18.87
C ASP A 346 6.23 -1.33 -19.24
N ILE A 347 6.01 -0.98 -20.49
CA ILE A 347 4.68 -0.59 -20.99
C ILE A 347 3.72 -1.77 -20.97
N VAL A 348 4.18 -3.01 -21.26
CA VAL A 348 3.33 -4.21 -21.26
C VAL A 348 2.80 -4.48 -19.84
N ALA A 349 3.69 -4.49 -18.85
CA ALA A 349 3.34 -4.69 -17.46
C ALA A 349 2.51 -3.53 -16.90
N THR A 350 2.84 -2.29 -17.26
CA THR A 350 2.12 -1.10 -16.79
C THR A 350 0.70 -1.03 -17.36
N ARG A 351 0.51 -1.30 -18.66
CA ARG A 351 -0.82 -1.39 -19.29
C ARG A 351 -1.69 -2.45 -18.61
N TYR A 352 -1.13 -3.62 -18.36
CA TYR A 352 -1.82 -4.68 -17.64
C TYR A 352 -2.23 -4.24 -16.22
N GLY A 353 -1.32 -3.64 -15.47
CA GLY A 353 -1.61 -3.12 -14.14
C GLY A 353 -2.70 -2.04 -14.14
N VAL A 354 -2.70 -1.14 -15.12
CA VAL A 354 -3.76 -0.12 -15.33
C VAL A 354 -5.12 -0.79 -15.53
N GLN A 355 -5.18 -1.85 -16.33
CA GLN A 355 -6.41 -2.62 -16.57
C GLN A 355 -6.89 -3.35 -15.32
N CYS A 356 -5.99 -4.03 -14.59
CA CYS A 356 -6.33 -4.74 -13.33
C CYS A 356 -6.85 -3.79 -12.24
N GLN A 357 -6.30 -2.58 -12.19
CA GLN A 357 -6.71 -1.56 -11.22
C GLN A 357 -7.95 -0.79 -11.68
N ALA A 358 -8.38 -0.92 -12.93
CA ALA A 358 -9.39 -0.05 -13.56
C ALA A 358 -9.04 1.44 -13.32
N ALA A 359 -7.76 1.80 -13.46
CA ALA A 359 -7.28 3.14 -13.18
C ALA A 359 -7.93 4.18 -14.12
N THR A 360 -8.41 5.27 -13.54
CA THR A 360 -9.03 6.39 -14.28
C THR A 360 -8.08 7.55 -14.48
N ASN A 361 -7.02 7.60 -13.67
CA ASN A 361 -6.01 8.64 -13.70
C ASN A 361 -4.67 8.06 -13.21
N ILE A 362 -3.56 8.60 -13.69
CA ILE A 362 -2.21 8.16 -13.33
C ILE A 362 -1.43 9.29 -12.67
N ALA A 363 -0.70 8.91 -11.62
CA ALA A 363 0.38 9.69 -11.04
C ALA A 363 1.73 9.08 -11.47
N LEU A 364 2.39 9.72 -12.42
CA LEU A 364 3.73 9.34 -12.86
C LEU A 364 4.76 9.96 -11.92
N THR A 365 5.52 9.13 -11.22
CA THR A 365 6.50 9.55 -10.22
C THR A 365 7.93 9.42 -10.72
N LYS A 366 8.85 10.18 -10.09
CA LYS A 366 10.30 10.07 -10.33
C LYS A 366 10.75 10.35 -11.77
N LEU A 367 10.09 11.30 -12.46
CA LEU A 367 10.50 11.70 -13.80
C LEU A 367 11.90 12.34 -13.79
N ASP A 368 12.21 13.12 -12.76
CA ASP A 368 13.50 13.74 -12.49
C ASP A 368 14.69 12.78 -12.49
N VAL A 369 14.46 11.54 -12.04
CA VAL A 369 15.51 10.50 -11.95
C VAL A 369 16.13 10.18 -13.32
N LEU A 370 15.39 10.31 -14.40
CA LEU A 370 15.84 9.98 -15.75
C LEU A 370 16.63 11.13 -16.42
N SER A 371 16.80 12.27 -15.75
CA SER A 371 17.46 13.48 -16.29
C SER A 371 18.93 13.26 -16.72
N TYR A 372 19.59 12.20 -16.24
CA TYR A 372 20.97 11.88 -16.59
C TYR A 372 21.13 11.14 -17.93
N LEU A 373 20.03 10.59 -18.48
CA LEU A 373 20.07 9.77 -19.68
C LEU A 373 20.04 10.62 -20.96
N ASP A 374 20.87 10.26 -21.96
CA ASP A 374 20.83 10.83 -23.33
C ASP A 374 19.67 10.24 -24.12
N LYS A 375 19.48 8.94 -23.98
CA LYS A 375 18.38 8.18 -24.57
C LYS A 375 17.68 7.38 -23.46
N ILE A 376 16.38 7.47 -23.41
CA ILE A 376 15.57 6.78 -22.40
C ILE A 376 15.00 5.51 -23.00
N PRO A 377 15.38 4.33 -22.51
CA PRO A 377 14.85 3.05 -22.96
C PRO A 377 13.42 2.83 -22.44
N ILE A 378 12.61 2.20 -23.26
CA ILE A 378 11.22 1.83 -22.96
C ILE A 378 11.00 0.40 -23.43
N CYS A 379 10.57 -0.50 -22.55
CA CYS A 379 10.15 -1.85 -22.92
C CYS A 379 8.72 -1.76 -23.49
N VAL A 380 8.59 -1.95 -24.81
CA VAL A 380 7.32 -1.75 -25.55
C VAL A 380 6.57 -3.04 -25.82
N ARG A 381 7.26 -4.17 -25.90
CA ARG A 381 6.72 -5.52 -26.15
C ARG A 381 7.59 -6.56 -25.48
N TYR A 382 7.10 -7.79 -25.44
CA TYR A 382 7.88 -8.96 -25.07
C TYR A 382 8.03 -9.89 -26.27
N GLU A 383 9.20 -10.52 -26.35
CA GLU A 383 9.48 -11.63 -27.26
C GLU A 383 9.33 -12.95 -26.49
N LEU A 384 8.49 -13.84 -26.99
CA LEU A 384 8.23 -15.18 -26.50
C LEU A 384 8.51 -16.17 -27.64
N GLY A 385 9.67 -16.82 -27.60
CA GLY A 385 10.16 -17.66 -28.72
C GLY A 385 10.32 -16.83 -29.99
N SER A 386 9.56 -17.14 -31.03
CA SER A 386 9.56 -16.42 -32.32
C SER A 386 8.46 -15.34 -32.46
N GLN A 387 7.67 -15.14 -31.42
CA GLN A 387 6.55 -14.20 -31.47
C GLN A 387 6.76 -12.99 -30.56
N GLN A 388 6.32 -11.83 -31.00
CA GLN A 388 6.23 -10.65 -30.16
C GLN A 388 4.81 -10.42 -29.67
N THR A 389 4.66 -9.97 -28.42
CA THR A 389 3.37 -9.64 -27.82
C THR A 389 3.43 -8.33 -27.05
N ASP A 390 2.36 -7.56 -27.11
CA ASP A 390 2.09 -6.38 -26.29
C ASP A 390 1.12 -6.69 -25.12
N ARG A 391 0.69 -7.96 -24.99
CA ARG A 391 -0.14 -8.45 -23.89
C ARG A 391 0.72 -9.07 -22.83
N PHE A 392 0.40 -8.76 -21.57
CA PHE A 392 1.09 -9.33 -20.42
C PHE A 392 0.82 -10.85 -20.36
N PRO A 393 1.87 -11.71 -20.44
CA PRO A 393 1.67 -13.14 -20.52
C PRO A 393 1.29 -13.74 -19.16
N PHE A 394 0.76 -14.95 -19.20
CA PHE A 394 0.55 -15.74 -17.99
C PHE A 394 1.89 -15.93 -17.24
N PRO A 395 1.91 -15.90 -15.88
CA PRO A 395 3.15 -15.91 -15.09
C PRO A 395 4.17 -16.99 -15.45
N ALA A 396 3.73 -18.18 -15.82
CA ALA A 396 4.63 -19.27 -16.23
C ALA A 396 5.47 -18.95 -17.49
N LEU A 397 4.99 -18.07 -18.35
CA LEU A 397 5.68 -17.66 -19.58
C LEU A 397 6.60 -16.46 -19.37
N LEU A 398 6.41 -15.70 -18.28
CA LEU A 398 7.20 -14.50 -18.00
C LEU A 398 8.69 -14.78 -17.82
N ALA A 399 9.05 -15.94 -17.30
CA ALA A 399 10.45 -16.33 -17.11
C ALA A 399 11.21 -16.48 -18.44
N GLU A 400 10.50 -16.75 -19.54
CA GLU A 400 11.07 -16.91 -20.89
C GLU A 400 10.98 -15.63 -21.71
N ALA A 401 10.21 -14.64 -21.23
CA ALA A 401 9.97 -13.41 -21.95
C ALA A 401 11.24 -12.53 -22.00
N LYS A 402 11.52 -11.97 -23.17
CA LYS A 402 12.60 -11.01 -23.36
C LYS A 402 12.01 -9.63 -23.70
N PRO A 403 12.60 -8.53 -23.19
CA PRO A 403 12.10 -7.20 -23.49
C PRO A 403 12.47 -6.77 -24.92
N VAL A 404 11.51 -6.19 -25.64
CA VAL A 404 11.76 -5.43 -26.87
C VAL A 404 11.81 -3.96 -26.47
N VAL A 405 12.98 -3.34 -26.64
CA VAL A 405 13.27 -1.99 -26.14
C VAL A 405 13.36 -1.01 -27.29
N GLU A 406 12.61 0.09 -27.16
CA GLU A 406 12.75 1.30 -28.01
C GLU A 406 13.35 2.43 -27.18
N TYR A 407 13.84 3.47 -27.86
CA TYR A 407 14.53 4.59 -27.19
C TYR A 407 13.89 5.93 -27.58
N MET A 408 13.69 6.79 -26.58
CA MET A 408 13.31 8.18 -26.76
C MET A 408 14.45 9.13 -26.37
N ASP A 409 14.40 10.35 -26.83
CA ASP A 409 15.37 11.38 -26.45
C ASP A 409 15.21 11.74 -24.97
N GLY A 410 16.34 11.83 -24.27
CA GLY A 410 16.41 12.36 -22.92
C GLY A 410 16.42 13.89 -22.93
N TRP A 411 16.14 14.49 -21.78
CA TRP A 411 16.12 15.96 -21.64
C TRP A 411 17.40 16.55 -21.04
N LYS A 412 18.26 15.75 -20.44
CA LYS A 412 19.61 16.11 -19.97
C LYS A 412 19.70 17.39 -19.16
N CYS A 413 18.68 17.75 -18.42
CA CYS A 413 18.68 18.90 -17.53
C CYS A 413 17.89 18.60 -16.26
N ASP A 414 18.20 19.32 -15.19
CA ASP A 414 17.43 19.24 -13.94
C ASP A 414 16.04 19.82 -14.15
N ILE A 415 15.02 19.00 -13.83
CA ILE A 415 13.61 19.35 -13.88
C ILE A 415 12.98 19.46 -12.48
N SER A 416 13.73 19.28 -11.41
CA SER A 416 13.24 19.26 -10.03
C SER A 416 12.54 20.56 -9.60
N GLY A 417 12.94 21.68 -10.19
CA GLY A 417 12.35 23.00 -9.98
C GLY A 417 11.09 23.29 -10.81
N VAL A 418 10.74 22.44 -11.78
CA VAL A 418 9.60 22.70 -12.68
C VAL A 418 8.27 22.48 -11.94
N ARG A 419 7.30 23.37 -12.14
CA ARG A 419 5.97 23.30 -11.47
C ARG A 419 4.80 23.37 -12.45
N THR A 420 5.02 23.66 -13.71
CA THR A 420 3.98 23.70 -14.74
C THR A 420 4.32 22.79 -15.91
N TRP A 421 3.30 22.25 -16.56
CA TRP A 421 3.47 21.38 -17.72
C TRP A 421 4.23 22.04 -18.87
N LYS A 422 3.98 23.34 -19.08
CA LYS A 422 4.58 24.10 -20.20
C LYS A 422 6.09 24.31 -20.03
N ASP A 423 6.55 24.35 -18.77
CA ASP A 423 7.95 24.59 -18.44
C ASP A 423 8.80 23.30 -18.48
N LEU A 424 8.16 22.12 -18.59
CA LEU A 424 8.89 20.88 -18.83
C LEU A 424 9.58 20.91 -20.20
N PRO A 425 10.81 20.38 -20.31
CA PRO A 425 11.47 20.17 -21.59
C PRO A 425 10.58 19.38 -22.56
N GLU A 426 10.65 19.69 -23.85
CA GLU A 426 9.84 19.02 -24.86
C GLU A 426 10.03 17.50 -24.86
N ALA A 427 11.28 17.03 -24.71
CA ALA A 427 11.58 15.60 -24.62
C ALA A 427 10.88 14.93 -23.42
N ALA A 428 10.85 15.60 -22.26
CA ALA A 428 10.16 15.11 -21.07
C ALA A 428 8.63 15.03 -21.28
N ARG A 429 8.04 16.06 -21.91
CA ARG A 429 6.62 16.05 -22.25
C ARG A 429 6.29 14.93 -23.23
N LYS A 430 7.08 14.76 -24.29
CA LYS A 430 6.91 13.66 -25.28
C LYS A 430 6.99 12.28 -24.61
N TYR A 431 7.89 12.11 -23.65
CA TYR A 431 8.01 10.86 -22.88
C TYR A 431 6.74 10.57 -22.07
N VAL A 432 6.22 11.56 -21.34
CA VAL A 432 4.98 11.42 -20.57
C VAL A 432 3.78 11.13 -21.49
N GLU A 433 3.66 11.87 -22.61
CA GLU A 433 2.58 11.70 -23.59
C GLU A 433 2.65 10.33 -24.28
N TYR A 434 3.85 9.83 -24.54
CA TYR A 434 4.06 8.49 -25.08
C TYR A 434 3.53 7.43 -24.11
N ILE A 435 3.94 7.51 -22.83
CA ILE A 435 3.47 6.57 -21.79
C ILE A 435 1.94 6.62 -21.70
N GLU A 436 1.36 7.83 -21.58
CA GLU A 436 -0.08 8.05 -21.47
C GLU A 436 -0.85 7.34 -22.59
N ARG A 437 -0.39 7.51 -23.84
CA ARG A 437 -0.99 6.89 -25.01
C ARG A 437 -0.87 5.37 -24.97
N GLU A 438 0.32 4.85 -24.65
CA GLU A 438 0.58 3.40 -24.70
C GLU A 438 -0.11 2.63 -23.58
N ILE A 439 -0.26 3.21 -22.39
CA ILE A 439 -0.99 2.56 -21.29
C ILE A 439 -2.51 2.78 -21.37
N GLY A 440 -2.96 3.70 -22.21
CA GLY A 440 -4.38 3.99 -22.42
C GLY A 440 -5.08 4.65 -21.24
N CYS A 441 -4.34 5.40 -20.40
CA CYS A 441 -4.89 6.07 -19.23
C CYS A 441 -4.23 7.44 -19.04
N ARG A 442 -5.05 8.47 -18.75
CA ARG A 442 -4.58 9.84 -18.54
C ARG A 442 -3.54 9.91 -17.43
N ILE A 443 -2.45 10.65 -17.66
CA ILE A 443 -1.49 11.02 -16.63
C ILE A 443 -1.81 12.43 -16.14
N GLY A 444 -2.53 12.53 -15.03
CA GLY A 444 -2.96 13.81 -14.44
C GLY A 444 -1.95 14.42 -13.47
N TYR A 445 -1.02 13.60 -12.96
CA TYR A 445 0.00 14.04 -11.99
C TYR A 445 1.38 13.61 -12.47
N VAL A 446 2.34 14.54 -12.52
CA VAL A 446 3.73 14.26 -12.90
C VAL A 446 4.65 14.77 -11.80
N SER A 447 5.34 13.84 -11.12
CA SER A 447 6.28 14.18 -10.05
C SER A 447 7.68 14.37 -10.59
N VAL A 448 8.31 15.47 -10.22
CA VAL A 448 9.64 15.92 -10.65
C VAL A 448 10.64 16.05 -9.47
N GLY A 449 10.31 15.51 -8.32
CA GLY A 449 11.17 15.53 -7.12
C GLY A 449 10.48 14.83 -5.94
N PRO A 450 11.15 14.61 -4.80
CA PRO A 450 10.60 13.93 -3.64
C PRO A 450 9.67 14.78 -2.78
N GLU A 451 9.75 16.12 -2.84
CA GLU A 451 8.99 17.03 -2.01
C GLU A 451 7.52 17.05 -2.43
N ARG A 452 6.63 17.40 -1.47
CA ARG A 452 5.18 17.44 -1.68
C ARG A 452 4.79 18.32 -2.87
N GLU A 453 5.41 19.51 -2.99
CA GLU A 453 5.11 20.48 -4.05
C GLU A 453 5.80 20.17 -5.38
N ALA A 454 6.73 19.20 -5.44
CA ALA A 454 7.43 18.82 -6.67
C ALA A 454 6.53 17.94 -7.56
N ILE A 455 5.33 18.45 -7.87
CA ILE A 455 4.33 17.77 -8.69
C ILE A 455 3.68 18.76 -9.65
N ILE A 456 3.46 18.32 -10.88
CA ILE A 456 2.80 19.05 -11.95
C ILE A 456 1.42 18.44 -12.17
N LEU A 457 0.40 19.27 -12.18
CA LEU A 457 -0.98 18.87 -12.51
C LEU A 457 -1.23 19.11 -14.01
N ARG A 458 -1.90 18.14 -14.69
CA ARG A 458 -2.25 18.19 -16.13
C ARG A 458 -3.75 18.18 -16.35
#